data_cabc4d1739ab8d3ce5f60ae823e98789
#
_entry.id   cabc4d1739ab8d3ce5f60ae823e98789
#
_cell.length_a   1.000
_cell.length_b   1.000
_cell.length_c   1.000
_cell.angle_alpha   90.00
_cell.angle_beta   90.00
_cell.angle_gamma   90.00
#
_symmetry.space_group_name_H-M   'P 1'
#
loop_
_entity.id
_entity.type
_entity.pdbx_description
1 polymer ?
#
loop_
_entity_poly.entity_id
_entity_poly.type
_entity_poly.pdbx_seq_one_letter_code
_entity_poly.pdbx_strand_id
1 'polypeptide(L)'
;MNKPLSALLLSLATLTSLGASAAEPLARFEEGIGVQPLRAGGVPNVVQGVQPAGTPWVISRLSADVRTDGRIKVDGRGLVLAGSNSIGTPAGQSVFARLICAGVPHDSELVPLDASGDFRIEGFVNPFPPSPCANPVLLIINAGGTWFAAGIPR
;
A
#
# COMPACT_ATOMS: atom_id res chain seq x y z
N MET A 1 -8.94 -70.11 39.08
CA MET A 1 -9.02 -68.73 39.46
C MET A 1 -8.26 -67.94 38.39
N ASN A 2 -8.96 -67.50 37.31
CA ASN A 2 -8.35 -66.81 36.20
C ASN A 2 -8.82 -65.36 36.23
N LYS A 3 -7.89 -64.44 36.38
CA LYS A 3 -8.13 -63.00 36.28
C LYS A 3 -7.95 -62.52 34.81
N PRO A 4 -8.88 -61.80 34.20
CA PRO A 4 -8.59 -61.20 32.92
C PRO A 4 -7.83 -59.88 33.08
N LEU A 5 -6.76 -59.71 32.29
CA LEU A 5 -6.05 -58.45 32.12
C LEU A 5 -6.91 -57.52 31.21
N SER A 6 -7.34 -56.40 31.75
CA SER A 6 -7.94 -55.31 30.95
C SER A 6 -6.82 -54.48 30.31
N ALA A 7 -6.73 -54.56 28.98
CA ALA A 7 -5.85 -53.71 28.20
C ALA A 7 -6.50 -52.36 28.00
N LEU A 8 -5.93 -51.29 28.55
CA LEU A 8 -6.34 -49.90 28.38
C LEU A 8 -5.70 -49.39 27.09
N LEU A 9 -6.49 -49.24 26.01
CA LEU A 9 -6.06 -48.60 24.76
C LEU A 9 -6.07 -47.09 24.95
N LEU A 10 -4.89 -46.50 25.08
CA LEU A 10 -4.68 -45.05 25.05
C LEU A 10 -4.74 -44.58 23.58
N SER A 11 -5.84 -43.97 23.16
CA SER A 11 -5.96 -43.28 21.85
C SER A 11 -5.21 -41.96 21.90
N LEU A 12 -4.05 -41.90 21.25
CA LEU A 12 -3.33 -40.63 21.03
C LEU A 12 -4.05 -39.84 19.92
N ALA A 13 -4.80 -38.83 20.29
CA ALA A 13 -5.36 -37.85 19.33
C ALA A 13 -4.24 -36.90 18.91
N THR A 14 -3.73 -37.09 17.70
CA THR A 14 -2.81 -36.12 17.08
C THR A 14 -3.60 -34.88 16.60
N LEU A 15 -3.50 -33.77 17.34
CA LEU A 15 -3.95 -32.47 16.86
C LEU A 15 -3.00 -32.02 15.75
N THR A 16 -3.41 -32.16 14.51
CA THR A 16 -2.78 -31.47 13.38
C THR A 16 -3.16 -30.00 13.45
N SER A 17 -2.26 -29.14 13.94
CA SER A 17 -2.38 -27.71 13.82
C SER A 17 -2.26 -27.36 12.33
N LEU A 18 -3.37 -27.00 11.68
CA LEU A 18 -3.35 -26.32 10.39
C LEU A 18 -2.74 -24.92 10.65
N GLY A 19 -1.44 -24.80 10.47
CA GLY A 19 -0.75 -23.53 10.46
C GLY A 19 -1.32 -22.68 9.32
N ALA A 20 -2.02 -21.60 9.64
CA ALA A 20 -2.40 -20.60 8.65
C ALA A 20 -1.12 -20.03 8.07
N SER A 21 -0.80 -20.35 6.81
CA SER A 21 0.34 -19.79 6.11
C SER A 21 0.10 -18.29 5.97
N ALA A 22 1.04 -17.48 6.49
CA ALA A 22 1.00 -16.03 6.29
C ALA A 22 1.13 -15.74 4.78
N ALA A 23 0.34 -14.79 4.27
CA ALA A 23 0.42 -14.39 2.86
C ALA A 23 1.83 -13.87 2.53
N GLU A 24 2.36 -14.29 1.37
CA GLU A 24 3.69 -13.91 0.92
C GLU A 24 3.75 -12.43 0.49
N PRO A 25 4.92 -11.79 0.57
CA PRO A 25 5.11 -10.46 0.00
C PRO A 25 4.86 -10.46 -1.51
N LEU A 26 4.07 -9.50 -2.00
CA LEU A 26 3.81 -9.30 -3.42
C LEU A 26 4.63 -8.15 -3.99
N ALA A 27 4.62 -7.00 -3.30
CA ALA A 27 5.39 -5.82 -3.66
C ALA A 27 5.75 -5.02 -2.41
N ARG A 28 6.96 -4.44 -2.40
CA ARG A 28 7.45 -3.59 -1.32
C ARG A 28 8.03 -2.31 -1.86
N PHE A 29 7.79 -1.24 -1.12
CA PHE A 29 8.30 0.09 -1.44
C PHE A 29 8.90 0.69 -0.18
N GLU A 30 10.09 1.26 -0.32
CA GLU A 30 10.77 2.01 0.74
C GLU A 30 11.20 3.34 0.17
N GLU A 31 10.98 4.40 0.93
CA GLU A 31 11.11 5.77 0.49
C GLU A 31 10.04 6.18 -0.55
N GLY A 32 9.90 7.48 -0.74
CA GLY A 32 8.96 8.05 -1.70
C GLY A 32 9.45 9.36 -2.28
N ILE A 33 8.94 9.65 -3.45
CA ILE A 33 9.21 10.91 -4.15
C ILE A 33 7.90 11.68 -4.25
N GLY A 34 7.89 12.91 -3.71
CA GLY A 34 6.78 13.84 -3.88
C GLY A 34 6.69 14.35 -5.32
N VAL A 35 5.48 14.67 -5.76
CA VAL A 35 5.25 15.15 -7.13
C VAL A 35 5.88 16.53 -7.36
N GLN A 36 6.61 16.64 -8.46
CA GLN A 36 6.99 17.91 -9.05
C GLN A 36 6.21 18.04 -10.37
N PRO A 37 5.23 18.93 -10.49
CA PRO A 37 4.39 19.03 -11.69
C PRO A 37 5.19 19.64 -12.84
N LEU A 38 5.97 18.81 -13.52
CA LEU A 38 6.77 19.21 -14.68
C LEU A 38 5.93 19.18 -15.95
N ARG A 39 6.20 20.12 -16.83
CA ARG A 39 5.60 20.22 -18.18
C ARG A 39 6.70 20.38 -19.21
N ALA A 40 7.38 19.31 -19.58
CA ALA A 40 8.35 19.31 -20.66
C ALA A 40 7.61 19.42 -22.02
N GLY A 41 7.83 20.52 -22.74
CA GLY A 41 7.12 20.76 -24.02
C GLY A 41 5.60 20.85 -23.89
N GLY A 42 5.07 21.24 -22.73
CA GLY A 42 3.62 21.33 -22.46
C GLY A 42 2.97 20.01 -22.00
N VAL A 43 3.71 18.92 -21.98
CA VAL A 43 3.21 17.60 -21.55
C VAL A 43 3.45 17.41 -20.05
N PRO A 44 2.40 17.13 -19.26
CA PRO A 44 2.56 16.86 -17.83
C PRO A 44 3.28 15.51 -17.59
N ASN A 45 3.92 15.35 -16.42
CA ASN A 45 4.54 14.11 -16.00
C ASN A 45 3.50 13.08 -15.49
N VAL A 46 2.74 12.54 -16.43
CA VAL A 46 1.73 11.50 -16.18
C VAL A 46 2.44 10.17 -15.85
N VAL A 47 2.01 9.50 -14.77
CA VAL A 47 2.53 8.19 -14.37
C VAL A 47 1.41 7.16 -14.52
N GLN A 48 1.59 6.17 -15.39
CA GLN A 48 0.61 5.11 -15.63
C GLN A 48 -0.83 5.64 -15.85
N GLY A 49 -0.96 6.72 -16.62
CA GLY A 49 -2.24 7.37 -16.91
C GLY A 49 -2.76 8.30 -15.81
N VAL A 50 -2.08 8.39 -14.66
CA VAL A 50 -2.48 9.26 -13.54
C VAL A 50 -1.81 10.62 -13.68
N GLN A 51 -2.62 11.68 -13.69
CA GLN A 51 -2.14 13.07 -13.78
C GLN A 51 -1.42 13.48 -12.49
N PRO A 52 -0.35 14.30 -12.57
CA PRO A 52 0.27 14.88 -11.40
C PRO A 52 -0.63 15.93 -10.74
N ALA A 53 -0.43 16.17 -9.44
CA ALA A 53 -1.00 17.34 -8.79
C ALA A 53 -0.57 18.65 -9.48
N GLY A 54 -1.40 19.68 -9.41
CA GLY A 54 -1.12 20.98 -10.03
C GLY A 54 -0.04 21.81 -9.33
N THR A 55 0.26 21.48 -8.07
CA THR A 55 1.29 22.09 -7.23
C THR A 55 2.28 21.03 -6.75
N PRO A 56 3.55 21.38 -6.43
CA PRO A 56 4.51 20.41 -5.92
C PRO A 56 4.15 19.97 -4.50
N TRP A 57 4.40 18.68 -4.24
CA TRP A 57 4.27 18.04 -2.94
C TRP A 57 5.60 17.39 -2.56
N VAL A 58 5.87 17.32 -1.27
CA VAL A 58 6.98 16.56 -0.71
C VAL A 58 6.45 15.51 0.24
N ILE A 59 7.20 14.44 0.40
CA ILE A 59 6.97 13.41 1.39
C ILE A 59 8.28 13.12 2.10
N SER A 60 8.25 13.04 3.43
CA SER A 60 9.46 12.84 4.24
C SER A 60 9.82 11.36 4.34
N ARG A 61 8.82 10.49 4.35
CA ARG A 61 8.98 9.03 4.42
C ARG A 61 7.77 8.34 3.82
N LEU A 62 8.01 7.26 3.11
CA LEU A 62 6.98 6.36 2.62
C LEU A 62 7.47 4.91 2.75
N SER A 63 6.64 4.05 3.30
CA SER A 63 6.85 2.62 3.24
C SER A 63 5.54 1.93 2.89
N ALA A 64 5.60 0.91 2.05
CA ALA A 64 4.43 0.12 1.70
C ALA A 64 4.79 -1.36 1.53
N ASP A 65 3.92 -2.22 2.05
CA ASP A 65 3.98 -3.67 1.90
C ASP A 65 2.64 -4.15 1.35
N VAL A 66 2.67 -4.84 0.22
CA VAL A 66 1.50 -5.47 -0.38
C VAL A 66 1.71 -6.97 -0.40
N ARG A 67 0.69 -7.73 0.01
CA ARG A 67 0.72 -9.19 0.12
C ARG A 67 -0.03 -9.86 -1.01
N THR A 68 0.28 -11.14 -1.24
CA THR A 68 -0.39 -11.97 -2.26
C THR A 68 -1.88 -12.16 -2.00
N ASP A 69 -2.36 -11.92 -0.80
CA ASP A 69 -3.78 -11.94 -0.43
C ASP A 69 -4.48 -10.58 -0.61
N GLY A 70 -3.81 -9.61 -1.24
CA GLY A 70 -4.32 -8.26 -1.49
C GLY A 70 -4.25 -7.31 -0.30
N ARG A 71 -3.77 -7.75 0.86
CA ARG A 71 -3.54 -6.83 1.98
C ARG A 71 -2.49 -5.81 1.61
N ILE A 72 -2.78 -4.56 2.00
CA ILE A 72 -1.85 -3.45 1.85
C ILE A 72 -1.66 -2.76 3.19
N LYS A 73 -0.43 -2.39 3.47
CA LYS A 73 -0.06 -1.53 4.58
C LYS A 73 0.84 -0.43 4.07
N VAL A 74 0.45 0.82 4.30
CA VAL A 74 1.23 2.01 3.94
C VAL A 74 1.40 2.89 5.17
N ASP A 75 2.61 3.35 5.40
CA ASP A 75 2.93 4.40 6.38
C ASP A 75 3.60 5.55 5.64
N GLY A 76 2.93 6.70 5.60
CA GLY A 76 3.41 7.93 4.98
C GLY A 76 3.58 9.03 6.00
N ARG A 77 4.66 9.80 5.87
CA ARG A 77 4.99 10.90 6.79
C ARG A 77 5.29 12.17 6.02
N GLY A 78 4.74 13.27 6.51
CA GLY A 78 5.04 14.59 6.02
C GLY A 78 4.68 14.79 4.54
N LEU A 79 3.54 14.28 4.10
CA LEU A 79 3.02 14.57 2.76
C LEU A 79 2.35 15.94 2.78
N VAL A 80 3.09 16.95 2.37
CA VAL A 80 2.67 18.35 2.44
C VAL A 80 2.99 19.10 1.15
N LEU A 81 2.32 20.22 0.94
CA LEU A 81 2.61 21.13 -0.15
C LEU A 81 4.04 21.67 -0.07
N ALA A 82 4.77 21.61 -1.17
CA ALA A 82 6.10 22.20 -1.34
C ALA A 82 6.08 23.53 -2.09
N GLY A 83 4.90 24.03 -2.41
CA GLY A 83 4.68 25.31 -3.11
C GLY A 83 3.31 25.88 -2.80
N SER A 84 3.01 27.08 -3.31
CA SER A 84 1.81 27.85 -3.06
C SER A 84 1.77 28.58 -1.71
N ASN A 85 0.70 29.32 -1.46
CA ASN A 85 0.49 30.07 -0.20
C ASN A 85 0.25 29.18 1.03
N SER A 86 0.02 27.84 0.81
CA SER A 86 -0.22 26.86 1.85
C SER A 86 0.94 25.87 2.01
N ILE A 87 2.16 26.28 1.64
CA ILE A 87 3.39 25.47 1.78
C ILE A 87 3.53 24.92 3.20
N GLY A 88 3.94 23.64 3.31
CA GLY A 88 4.14 22.95 4.59
C GLY A 88 2.85 22.42 5.22
N THR A 89 1.72 22.53 4.54
CA THR A 89 0.43 21.97 5.01
C THR A 89 -0.08 20.84 4.12
N PRO A 90 -0.90 19.92 4.65
CA PRO A 90 -1.57 18.86 3.87
C PRO A 90 -2.81 19.37 3.13
N ALA A 91 -3.18 20.65 3.27
CA ALA A 91 -4.32 21.30 2.63
C ALA A 91 -5.67 20.54 2.80
N GLY A 92 -5.87 19.86 3.94
CA GLY A 92 -7.09 19.11 4.21
C GLY A 92 -7.36 17.94 3.26
N GLN A 93 -6.32 17.41 2.61
CA GLN A 93 -6.46 16.35 1.62
C GLN A 93 -6.66 14.98 2.27
N SER A 94 -7.31 14.09 1.52
CA SER A 94 -7.35 12.66 1.76
C SER A 94 -6.69 11.93 0.61
N VAL A 95 -6.08 10.78 0.89
CA VAL A 95 -5.32 10.01 -0.08
C VAL A 95 -5.64 8.53 -0.01
N PHE A 96 -5.41 7.84 -1.12
CA PHE A 96 -5.39 6.38 -1.20
C PHE A 96 -4.13 5.90 -1.91
N ALA A 97 -3.77 4.65 -1.69
CA ALA A 97 -2.66 4.01 -2.39
C ALA A 97 -3.18 3.26 -3.61
N ARG A 98 -2.52 3.44 -4.75
CA ARG A 98 -2.73 2.68 -5.98
C ARG A 98 -1.52 1.85 -6.27
N LEU A 99 -1.66 0.53 -6.16
CA LEU A 99 -0.70 -0.40 -6.73
C LEU A 99 -1.05 -0.64 -8.19
N ILE A 100 -0.08 -0.56 -9.08
CA ILE A 100 -0.26 -0.84 -10.51
C ILE A 100 0.59 -2.03 -10.86
N CYS A 101 -0.03 -3.11 -11.35
CA CYS A 101 0.62 -4.34 -11.80
C CYS A 101 0.42 -4.48 -13.30
N ALA A 102 1.49 -4.45 -14.09
CA ALA A 102 1.42 -4.51 -15.57
C ALA A 102 0.41 -3.51 -16.18
N GLY A 103 0.32 -2.30 -15.61
CA GLY A 103 -0.59 -1.25 -16.06
C GLY A 103 -2.03 -1.34 -15.51
N VAL A 104 -2.35 -2.36 -14.72
CA VAL A 104 -3.68 -2.53 -14.10
C VAL A 104 -3.67 -1.95 -12.68
N PRO A 105 -4.59 -1.01 -12.35
CA PRO A 105 -4.65 -0.39 -11.04
C PRO A 105 -5.40 -1.26 -10.01
N HIS A 106 -4.92 -1.21 -8.77
CA HIS A 106 -5.48 -1.84 -7.58
C HIS A 106 -5.46 -0.82 -6.45
N ASP A 107 -6.62 -0.33 -6.02
CA ASP A 107 -6.75 0.82 -5.14
C ASP A 107 -7.10 0.41 -3.70
N SER A 108 -6.51 1.09 -2.73
CA SER A 108 -6.90 1.01 -1.33
C SER A 108 -8.09 1.91 -1.00
N GLU A 109 -8.55 1.86 0.23
CA GLU A 109 -9.49 2.84 0.77
C GLU A 109 -8.85 4.23 0.91
N LEU A 110 -9.69 5.26 0.88
CA LEU A 110 -9.30 6.66 1.08
C LEU A 110 -9.13 6.94 2.57
N VAL A 111 -8.03 7.60 2.96
CA VAL A 111 -7.76 8.03 4.33
C VAL A 111 -7.39 9.51 4.39
N PRO A 112 -7.75 10.24 5.45
CA PRO A 112 -7.37 11.64 5.60
C PRO A 112 -5.87 11.77 5.94
N LEU A 113 -5.25 12.87 5.49
CA LEU A 113 -3.98 13.32 6.02
C LEU A 113 -4.21 14.03 7.35
N ASP A 114 -3.37 13.78 8.35
CA ASP A 114 -3.39 14.57 9.58
C ASP A 114 -2.76 15.97 9.36
N ALA A 115 -2.72 16.80 10.38
CA ALA A 115 -2.20 18.16 10.30
C ALA A 115 -0.72 18.23 9.88
N SER A 116 0.05 17.16 10.08
CA SER A 116 1.47 17.04 9.70
C SER A 116 1.67 16.42 8.32
N GLY A 117 0.59 16.01 7.65
CA GLY A 117 0.64 15.27 6.40
C GLY A 117 0.96 13.78 6.58
N ASP A 118 0.80 13.26 7.80
CA ASP A 118 1.00 11.84 8.08
C ASP A 118 -0.27 11.07 7.75
N PHE A 119 -0.10 9.83 7.29
CA PHE A 119 -1.23 8.94 7.01
C PHE A 119 -0.82 7.47 7.15
N ARG A 120 -1.83 6.64 7.41
CA ARG A 120 -1.67 5.19 7.46
C ARG A 120 -2.83 4.53 6.72
N ILE A 121 -2.51 3.59 5.86
CA ILE A 121 -3.48 2.75 5.15
C ILE A 121 -3.25 1.32 5.60
N GLU A 122 -4.30 0.68 6.09
CA GLU A 122 -4.30 -0.74 6.45
C GLU A 122 -5.61 -1.35 5.94
N GLY A 123 -5.54 -2.27 4.99
CA GLY A 123 -6.73 -2.86 4.38
C GLY A 123 -6.39 -3.74 3.20
N PHE A 124 -7.25 -3.71 2.21
CA PHE A 124 -7.09 -4.48 0.98
C PHE A 124 -7.14 -3.56 -0.23
N VAL A 125 -6.43 -3.97 -1.29
CA VAL A 125 -6.57 -3.32 -2.60
C VAL A 125 -7.65 -4.00 -3.43
N ASN A 126 -8.34 -3.23 -4.23
CA ASN A 126 -9.42 -3.67 -5.11
C ASN A 126 -9.23 -3.06 -6.53
N PRO A 127 -9.37 -3.84 -7.61
CA PRO A 127 -9.52 -5.29 -7.64
C PRO A 127 -8.32 -6.04 -7.05
N PHE A 128 -8.48 -7.36 -6.82
CA PHE A 128 -7.41 -8.21 -6.29
C PHE A 128 -6.19 -8.23 -7.24
N PRO A 129 -4.96 -8.03 -6.75
CA PRO A 129 -3.78 -7.97 -7.60
C PRO A 129 -3.34 -9.37 -8.06
N PRO A 130 -2.72 -9.47 -9.25
CA PRO A 130 -2.14 -10.72 -9.72
C PRO A 130 -0.87 -11.06 -8.94
N SER A 131 -0.56 -12.36 -8.84
CA SER A 131 0.72 -12.84 -8.32
C SER A 131 1.43 -13.68 -9.39
N PRO A 132 2.59 -13.23 -9.85
CA PRO A 132 3.36 -12.04 -9.46
C PRO A 132 2.75 -10.72 -9.98
N CYS A 133 3.06 -9.61 -9.28
CA CYS A 133 2.77 -8.27 -9.76
C CYS A 133 3.92 -7.80 -10.67
N ALA A 134 3.71 -7.82 -11.98
CA ALA A 134 4.75 -7.40 -12.92
C ALA A 134 4.90 -5.88 -12.97
N ASN A 135 6.15 -5.40 -12.91
CA ASN A 135 6.52 -3.98 -12.96
C ASN A 135 5.71 -3.13 -11.96
N PRO A 136 5.78 -3.42 -10.64
CA PRO A 136 4.96 -2.76 -9.65
C PRO A 136 5.27 -1.26 -9.55
N VAL A 137 4.23 -0.45 -9.60
CA VAL A 137 4.28 1.00 -9.35
C VAL A 137 3.32 1.31 -8.20
N LEU A 138 3.77 2.09 -7.24
CA LEU A 138 2.93 2.60 -6.16
C LEU A 138 2.76 4.11 -6.28
N LEU A 139 1.53 4.57 -6.30
CA LEU A 139 1.19 5.99 -6.26
C LEU A 139 0.33 6.29 -5.03
N ILE A 140 0.57 7.42 -4.41
CA ILE A 140 -0.32 8.03 -3.42
C ILE A 140 -1.12 9.10 -4.14
N ILE A 141 -2.43 8.90 -4.20
CA ILE A 141 -3.35 9.66 -5.05
C ILE A 141 -4.39 10.34 -4.14
N ASN A 142 -4.73 11.59 -4.45
CA ASN A 142 -5.77 12.31 -3.72
C ASN A 142 -7.18 11.89 -4.17
N ALA A 143 -8.21 12.32 -3.44
CA ALA A 143 -9.61 12.06 -3.81
C ALA A 143 -10.00 12.58 -5.20
N GLY A 144 -9.30 13.58 -5.72
CA GLY A 144 -9.50 14.14 -7.06
C GLY A 144 -8.84 13.34 -8.19
N GLY A 145 -8.08 12.28 -7.88
CA GLY A 145 -7.47 11.40 -8.88
C GLY A 145 -6.10 11.86 -9.39
N THR A 146 -5.42 12.79 -8.70
CA THR A 146 -4.05 13.21 -9.05
C THR A 146 -3.03 12.62 -8.09
N TRP A 147 -1.84 12.23 -8.59
CA TRP A 147 -0.83 11.67 -7.74
C TRP A 147 0.00 12.75 -7.01
N PHE A 148 0.24 12.51 -5.72
CA PHE A 148 1.00 13.38 -4.81
C PHE A 148 2.40 12.84 -4.52
N ALA A 149 2.54 11.52 -4.46
CA ALA A 149 3.81 10.87 -4.26
C ALA A 149 3.86 9.50 -4.96
N ALA A 150 5.07 9.04 -5.26
CA ALA A 150 5.34 7.71 -5.80
C ALA A 150 6.29 6.96 -4.87
N GLY A 151 6.03 5.68 -4.65
CA GLY A 151 6.91 4.79 -3.88
C GLY A 151 8.08 4.30 -4.71
N ILE A 152 9.23 4.13 -4.06
CA ILE A 152 10.44 3.55 -4.67
C ILE A 152 10.41 2.05 -4.41
N PRO A 153 10.34 1.18 -5.45
CA PRO A 153 10.34 -0.27 -5.28
C PRO A 153 11.65 -0.76 -4.65
N ARG A 154 11.53 -1.79 -3.78
CA ARG A 154 12.65 -2.47 -3.16
C ARG A 154 12.88 -3.85 -3.77
#